data_40b79403871a2736b06638e6673973bd
#
_entry.id   40b79403871a2736b06638e6673973bd
#
_cell.length_a   1.000
_cell.length_b   1.000
_cell.length_c   1.000
_cell.angle_alpha   90.00
_cell.angle_beta   90.00
_cell.angle_gamma   90.00
#
_symmetry.space_group_name_H-M   'P 1'
#
loop_
_entity.id
_entity.type
_entity.pdbx_description
1 polymer ?
#
loop_
_entity_poly.entity_id
_entity_poly.type
_entity_poly.pdbx_seq_one_letter_code
_entity_poly.pdbx_strand_id
1 'polypeptide(L)'
;MFRHSKVYITRNIKETDFFKTTLEKVGFAVFGESLIEFSAVDFNLNLDVDWLFFYSKNGVRFFFNQLNNNQLEIIKNKKIGTIGSGTAQFLAENYNRKSNFIGTGEPMQTSRAFAQIAAGQKVIFPRAKQSKKSIQQQLSSVLTVIDLIVYENRPKSQIEIPETDILVFTSPMNARIYFKKYDLKSSQKVIAIGHTTGNELLKIGVQNVVAKHPSERGLAEAVLEIKIES
;
A
#
# COMPACT_ATOMS: atom_id res chain seq x y z
N MET A 1 6.08 14.95 -36.87
CA MET A 1 4.95 14.34 -36.12
C MET A 1 5.52 13.97 -34.74
N PHE A 2 5.22 14.71 -33.69
CA PHE A 2 5.73 14.39 -32.35
C PHE A 2 5.10 13.06 -31.94
N ARG A 3 5.94 12.04 -31.75
CA ARG A 3 5.54 10.76 -31.21
C ARG A 3 5.08 11.03 -29.77
N HIS A 4 3.81 10.86 -29.47
CA HIS A 4 3.32 10.97 -28.10
C HIS A 4 4.03 9.93 -27.25
N SER A 5 4.93 10.39 -26.38
CA SER A 5 5.63 9.49 -25.46
C SER A 5 4.67 8.84 -24.52
N LYS A 6 4.83 7.54 -24.30
CA LYS A 6 3.94 6.71 -23.50
C LYS A 6 4.54 6.44 -22.13
N VAL A 7 3.77 6.68 -21.10
CA VAL A 7 4.14 6.44 -19.68
C VAL A 7 3.25 5.37 -19.09
N TYR A 8 3.84 4.36 -18.44
CA TYR A 8 3.12 3.38 -17.65
C TYR A 8 3.48 3.53 -16.18
N ILE A 9 2.46 3.70 -15.31
CA ILE A 9 2.63 3.74 -13.86
C ILE A 9 2.04 2.49 -13.21
N THR A 10 2.81 1.84 -12.33
CA THR A 10 2.42 0.59 -11.67
C THR A 10 1.46 0.79 -10.50
N ARG A 11 0.39 1.54 -10.72
CA ARG A 11 -0.77 1.70 -9.84
C ARG A 11 -2.01 1.98 -10.67
N ASN A 12 -3.18 1.66 -10.12
CA ASN A 12 -4.43 2.08 -10.74
C ASN A 12 -4.52 3.61 -10.73
N ILE A 13 -4.88 4.18 -11.87
CA ILE A 13 -5.10 5.62 -12.05
C ILE A 13 -6.54 5.90 -12.46
N LYS A 14 -7.00 7.10 -12.10
CA LYS A 14 -8.29 7.64 -12.52
C LYS A 14 -8.07 8.78 -13.51
N GLU A 15 -9.08 9.10 -14.30
CA GLU A 15 -9.02 10.21 -15.25
C GLU A 15 -8.70 11.55 -14.57
N THR A 16 -9.08 11.72 -13.30
CA THR A 16 -8.90 12.94 -12.52
C THR A 16 -7.59 12.99 -11.73
N ASP A 17 -6.76 11.93 -11.78
CA ASP A 17 -5.51 11.89 -11.01
C ASP A 17 -4.54 12.96 -11.51
N PHE A 18 -3.90 13.66 -10.58
CA PHE A 18 -2.96 14.75 -10.88
C PHE A 18 -1.83 14.31 -11.82
N PHE A 19 -1.27 13.12 -11.58
CA PHE A 19 -0.21 12.55 -12.42
C PHE A 19 -0.66 12.42 -13.88
N LYS A 20 -1.85 11.82 -14.11
CA LYS A 20 -2.39 11.62 -15.45
C LYS A 20 -2.69 12.94 -16.13
N THR A 21 -3.50 13.77 -15.49
CA THR A 21 -3.94 15.06 -16.09
C THR A 21 -2.79 16.01 -16.38
N THR A 22 -1.73 16.00 -15.55
CA THR A 22 -0.55 16.86 -15.76
C THR A 22 0.25 16.41 -16.98
N LEU A 23 0.50 15.11 -17.14
CA LEU A 23 1.30 14.60 -18.24
C LEU A 23 0.56 14.62 -19.59
N GLU A 24 -0.75 14.33 -19.58
CA GLU A 24 -1.56 14.39 -20.80
C GLU A 24 -1.68 15.82 -21.38
N LYS A 25 -1.71 16.83 -20.51
CA LYS A 25 -1.69 18.25 -20.95
C LYS A 25 -0.45 18.64 -21.77
N VAL A 26 0.64 17.93 -21.59
CA VAL A 26 1.90 18.17 -22.32
C VAL A 26 2.18 17.09 -23.37
N GLY A 27 1.19 16.26 -23.70
CA GLY A 27 1.23 15.36 -24.84
C GLY A 27 1.70 13.93 -24.57
N PHE A 28 1.84 13.51 -23.30
CA PHE A 28 2.08 12.10 -22.98
C PHE A 28 0.79 11.29 -23.07
N ALA A 29 0.90 10.01 -23.48
CA ALA A 29 -0.15 9.03 -23.30
C ALA A 29 0.12 8.27 -21.98
N VAL A 30 -0.80 8.35 -21.00
CA VAL A 30 -0.59 7.82 -19.65
C VAL A 30 -1.46 6.60 -19.41
N PHE A 31 -0.81 5.49 -19.09
CA PHE A 31 -1.44 4.22 -18.69
C PHE A 31 -1.07 3.89 -17.25
N GLY A 32 -1.98 3.24 -16.52
CA GLY A 32 -1.65 2.87 -15.15
C GLY A 32 -2.52 1.77 -14.61
N GLU A 33 -1.86 0.72 -14.14
CA GLU A 33 -2.49 -0.39 -13.45
C GLU A 33 -1.52 -0.99 -12.43
N SER A 34 -2.04 -1.37 -11.26
CA SER A 34 -1.26 -2.11 -10.27
C SER A 34 -1.04 -3.54 -10.74
N LEU A 35 0.19 -4.04 -10.65
CA LEU A 35 0.53 -5.43 -10.95
C LEU A 35 0.19 -6.38 -9.80
N ILE A 36 -0.37 -5.83 -8.72
CA ILE A 36 -0.71 -6.54 -7.48
C ILE A 36 -2.22 -6.52 -7.32
N GLU A 37 -2.75 -7.66 -6.96
CA GLU A 37 -4.10 -7.80 -6.42
C GLU A 37 -4.06 -8.18 -4.94
N PHE A 38 -5.15 -7.90 -4.25
CA PHE A 38 -5.34 -8.29 -2.86
C PHE A 38 -6.39 -9.39 -2.81
N SER A 39 -6.09 -10.51 -2.16
CA SER A 39 -7.04 -11.59 -1.95
C SER A 39 -7.23 -11.86 -0.47
N ALA A 40 -8.48 -12.20 -0.09
CA ALA A 40 -8.81 -12.63 1.25
C ALA A 40 -8.02 -13.89 1.61
N VAL A 41 -7.69 -13.99 2.88
CA VAL A 41 -7.19 -15.21 3.50
C VAL A 41 -8.16 -15.56 4.60
N ASP A 42 -8.76 -16.75 4.53
CA ASP A 42 -9.69 -17.24 5.54
C ASP A 42 -9.00 -17.34 6.89
N PHE A 43 -9.69 -16.99 7.94
CA PHE A 43 -9.16 -17.04 9.30
C PHE A 43 -10.18 -17.54 10.30
N ASN A 44 -9.68 -18.19 11.35
CA ASN A 44 -10.45 -18.52 12.54
C ASN A 44 -10.26 -17.40 13.56
N LEU A 45 -11.36 -16.83 14.03
CA LEU A 45 -11.35 -15.68 14.92
C LEU A 45 -11.68 -16.13 16.36
N ASN A 46 -10.68 -16.07 17.23
CA ASN A 46 -10.93 -16.09 18.67
C ASN A 46 -11.17 -14.66 19.14
N LEU A 47 -12.36 -14.40 19.65
CA LEU A 47 -12.82 -13.08 20.06
C LEU A 47 -12.61 -12.77 21.55
N ASP A 48 -11.89 -13.64 22.29
CA ASP A 48 -11.44 -13.35 23.67
C ASP A 48 -10.28 -12.35 23.63
N VAL A 49 -10.59 -11.10 23.26
CA VAL A 49 -9.64 -10.00 23.11
C VAL A 49 -10.25 -8.69 23.59
N ASP A 50 -9.39 -7.72 23.90
CA ASP A 50 -9.80 -6.39 24.35
C ASP A 50 -9.82 -5.40 23.19
N TRP A 51 -8.86 -5.53 22.26
CA TRP A 51 -8.64 -4.60 21.16
C TRP A 51 -8.52 -5.29 19.81
N LEU A 52 -8.95 -4.53 18.78
CA LEU A 52 -8.62 -4.75 17.37
C LEU A 52 -7.71 -3.61 16.93
N PHE A 53 -6.52 -3.88 16.40
CA PHE A 53 -5.61 -2.84 15.93
C PHE A 53 -5.33 -2.95 14.43
N PHE A 54 -5.67 -1.92 13.68
CA PHE A 54 -5.56 -1.91 12.22
C PHE A 54 -4.40 -1.05 11.71
N TYR A 55 -3.52 -1.65 10.91
CA TYR A 55 -2.40 -0.97 10.23
C TYR A 55 -2.79 -0.25 8.96
N SER A 56 -3.89 -0.64 8.32
CA SER A 56 -4.23 -0.17 6.99
C SER A 56 -5.71 -0.29 6.67
N LYS A 57 -6.17 0.48 5.69
CA LYS A 57 -7.53 0.38 5.12
C LYS A 57 -7.85 -1.03 4.62
N ASN A 58 -6.88 -1.71 4.00
CA ASN A 58 -7.08 -3.09 3.55
C ASN A 58 -7.24 -4.06 4.73
N GLY A 59 -6.48 -3.89 5.82
CA GLY A 59 -6.67 -4.67 7.05
C GLY A 59 -8.09 -4.55 7.58
N VAL A 60 -8.63 -3.34 7.63
CA VAL A 60 -10.04 -3.08 7.99
C VAL A 60 -10.98 -3.80 7.02
N ARG A 61 -10.84 -3.55 5.70
CA ARG A 61 -11.73 -4.10 4.68
C ARG A 61 -11.78 -5.63 4.73
N PHE A 62 -10.64 -6.30 4.67
CA PHE A 62 -10.57 -7.75 4.61
C PHE A 62 -10.95 -8.42 5.93
N PHE A 63 -10.78 -7.75 7.06
CA PHE A 63 -11.27 -8.24 8.34
C PHE A 63 -12.79 -8.19 8.40
N PHE A 64 -13.39 -7.00 8.23
CA PHE A 64 -14.84 -6.84 8.41
C PHE A 64 -15.66 -7.58 7.34
N ASN A 65 -15.19 -7.65 6.09
CA ASN A 65 -15.91 -8.32 5.01
C ASN A 65 -15.99 -9.86 5.15
N GLN A 66 -15.20 -10.44 6.05
CA GLN A 66 -15.21 -11.88 6.29
C GLN A 66 -15.98 -12.27 7.56
N LEU A 67 -16.49 -11.29 8.31
CA LEU A 67 -17.22 -11.55 9.55
C LEU A 67 -18.70 -11.86 9.26
N ASN A 68 -19.22 -12.87 9.95
CA ASN A 68 -20.64 -13.11 10.00
C ASN A 68 -21.35 -12.24 11.08
N ASN A 69 -22.69 -12.25 11.10
CA ASN A 69 -23.47 -11.41 12.00
C ASN A 69 -23.15 -11.65 13.50
N ASN A 70 -22.95 -12.90 13.90
CA ASN A 70 -22.62 -13.22 15.31
C ASN A 70 -21.25 -12.62 15.69
N GLN A 71 -20.26 -12.73 14.81
CA GLN A 71 -18.93 -12.15 15.02
C GLN A 71 -18.99 -10.61 15.06
N LEU A 72 -19.79 -10.00 14.18
CA LEU A 72 -19.99 -8.54 14.18
C LEU A 72 -20.59 -8.06 15.52
N GLU A 73 -21.58 -8.76 16.07
CA GLU A 73 -22.15 -8.42 17.38
C GLU A 73 -21.11 -8.56 18.53
N ILE A 74 -20.30 -9.62 18.52
CA ILE A 74 -19.28 -9.83 19.55
C ILE A 74 -18.21 -8.71 19.52
N ILE A 75 -17.77 -8.30 18.32
CA ILE A 75 -16.76 -7.24 18.20
C ILE A 75 -17.31 -5.84 18.41
N LYS A 76 -18.62 -5.68 18.50
CA LYS A 76 -19.28 -4.37 18.63
C LYS A 76 -18.76 -3.59 19.83
N ASN A 77 -18.51 -4.26 20.93
CA ASN A 77 -18.03 -3.69 22.19
C ASN A 77 -16.50 -3.71 22.34
N LYS A 78 -15.75 -4.24 21.34
CA LYS A 78 -14.30 -4.25 21.41
C LYS A 78 -13.75 -2.87 21.05
N LYS A 79 -12.67 -2.48 21.76
CA LYS A 79 -11.94 -1.25 21.45
C LYS A 79 -11.20 -1.37 20.12
N ILE A 80 -11.11 -0.28 19.38
CA ILE A 80 -10.41 -0.25 18.10
C ILE A 80 -9.29 0.77 18.13
N GLY A 81 -8.08 0.31 17.80
CA GLY A 81 -6.93 1.14 17.51
C GLY A 81 -6.62 1.18 16.02
N THR A 82 -6.13 2.30 15.55
CA THR A 82 -5.67 2.46 14.17
C THR A 82 -4.29 3.13 14.14
N ILE A 83 -3.49 2.78 13.14
CA ILE A 83 -2.15 3.36 12.98
C ILE A 83 -2.18 4.88 12.77
N GLY A 84 -3.24 5.41 12.17
CA GLY A 84 -3.36 6.84 11.89
C GLY A 84 -4.75 7.21 11.39
N SER A 85 -4.95 8.53 11.20
CA SER A 85 -6.23 9.15 10.86
C SER A 85 -6.87 8.61 9.57
N GLY A 86 -6.08 8.35 8.53
CA GLY A 86 -6.61 7.82 7.27
C GLY A 86 -7.23 6.43 7.39
N THR A 87 -6.73 5.57 8.30
CA THR A 87 -7.34 4.26 8.59
C THR A 87 -8.57 4.41 9.48
N ALA A 88 -8.53 5.34 10.44
CA ALA A 88 -9.67 5.65 11.31
C ALA A 88 -10.86 6.22 10.52
N GLN A 89 -10.59 7.14 9.60
CA GLN A 89 -11.61 7.71 8.71
C GLN A 89 -12.25 6.61 7.83
N PHE A 90 -11.43 5.76 7.21
CA PHE A 90 -11.93 4.65 6.40
C PHE A 90 -12.83 3.69 7.18
N LEU A 91 -12.46 3.39 8.43
CA LEU A 91 -13.26 2.57 9.34
C LEU A 91 -14.62 3.20 9.63
N ALA A 92 -14.63 4.50 9.92
CA ALA A 92 -15.86 5.24 10.22
C ALA A 92 -16.81 5.32 9.01
N GLU A 93 -16.28 5.66 7.84
CA GLU A 93 -17.06 5.84 6.61
C GLU A 93 -17.65 4.54 6.06
N ASN A 94 -16.92 3.41 6.17
CA ASN A 94 -17.31 2.17 5.51
C ASN A 94 -17.98 1.14 6.45
N TYR A 95 -17.71 1.24 7.77
CA TYR A 95 -18.19 0.23 8.74
C TYR A 95 -18.93 0.86 9.93
N ASN A 96 -19.14 2.18 9.91
CA ASN A 96 -19.79 2.95 10.98
C ASN A 96 -19.20 2.66 12.38
N ARG A 97 -17.87 2.54 12.45
CA ARG A 97 -17.12 2.24 13.67
C ARG A 97 -16.12 3.34 13.98
N LYS A 98 -16.07 3.77 15.23
CA LYS A 98 -15.11 4.79 15.70
C LYS A 98 -13.88 4.11 16.29
N SER A 99 -12.70 4.71 16.05
CA SER A 99 -11.46 4.31 16.71
C SER A 99 -11.41 4.90 18.13
N ASN A 100 -11.07 4.06 19.11
CA ASN A 100 -10.79 4.46 20.49
C ASN A 100 -9.36 5.00 20.66
N PHE A 101 -8.47 4.60 19.72
CA PHE A 101 -7.10 5.10 19.64
C PHE A 101 -6.74 5.36 18.18
N ILE A 102 -6.14 6.52 17.91
CA ILE A 102 -5.64 6.89 16.59
C ILE A 102 -4.16 7.25 16.75
N GLY A 103 -3.29 6.45 16.13
CA GLY A 103 -1.85 6.70 16.11
C GLY A 103 -1.45 7.84 15.17
N THR A 104 -0.18 8.14 15.16
CA THR A 104 0.42 9.22 14.35
C THR A 104 0.62 8.86 12.88
N GLY A 105 0.48 7.57 12.51
CA GLY A 105 0.87 7.03 11.20
C GLY A 105 2.31 6.49 11.19
N GLU A 106 3.12 6.89 12.17
CA GLU A 106 4.50 6.43 12.32
C GLU A 106 4.54 5.25 13.33
N PRO A 107 5.09 4.08 12.96
CA PRO A 107 5.01 2.86 13.76
C PRO A 107 5.60 2.98 15.18
N MET A 108 6.76 3.60 15.33
CA MET A 108 7.45 3.69 16.63
C MET A 108 6.70 4.60 17.61
N GLN A 109 6.26 5.77 17.16
CA GLN A 109 5.51 6.71 18.00
C GLN A 109 4.14 6.13 18.35
N THR A 110 3.47 5.51 17.37
CA THR A 110 2.17 4.86 17.57
C THR A 110 2.25 3.72 18.57
N SER A 111 3.27 2.86 18.49
CA SER A 111 3.43 1.74 19.44
C SER A 111 3.68 2.23 20.86
N ARG A 112 4.53 3.25 21.06
CA ARG A 112 4.78 3.85 22.39
C ARG A 112 3.51 4.41 23.03
N ALA A 113 2.73 5.17 22.26
CA ALA A 113 1.48 5.75 22.74
C ALA A 113 0.43 4.67 23.02
N PHE A 114 0.32 3.65 22.16
CA PHE A 114 -0.64 2.57 22.34
C PHE A 114 -0.29 1.67 23.55
N ALA A 115 0.99 1.41 23.81
CA ALA A 115 1.46 0.66 24.98
C ALA A 115 0.95 1.27 26.29
N GLN A 116 0.84 2.59 26.40
CA GLN A 116 0.39 3.26 27.63
C GLN A 116 -1.07 2.96 27.97
N ILE A 117 -1.91 2.67 26.98
CA ILE A 117 -3.35 2.46 27.16
C ILE A 117 -3.78 1.00 27.04
N ALA A 118 -2.95 0.13 26.46
CA ALA A 118 -3.28 -1.25 26.18
C ALA A 118 -2.37 -2.25 26.91
N ALA A 119 -1.50 -1.82 27.81
CA ALA A 119 -0.61 -2.68 28.58
C ALA A 119 -1.38 -3.80 29.29
N GLY A 120 -0.87 -5.03 29.22
CA GLY A 120 -1.47 -6.22 29.80
C GLY A 120 -2.72 -6.76 29.06
N GLN A 121 -3.20 -6.08 28.02
CA GLN A 121 -4.41 -6.45 27.29
C GLN A 121 -4.10 -7.37 26.09
N LYS A 122 -5.13 -8.06 25.62
CA LYS A 122 -5.07 -8.91 24.41
C LYS A 122 -5.47 -8.10 23.18
N VAL A 123 -4.62 -8.06 22.20
CA VAL A 123 -4.81 -7.24 20.98
C VAL A 123 -4.67 -8.09 19.74
N ILE A 124 -5.72 -8.13 18.90
CA ILE A 124 -5.66 -8.71 17.56
C ILE A 124 -5.14 -7.67 16.58
N PHE A 125 -4.23 -8.09 15.69
CA PHE A 125 -3.68 -7.32 14.62
C PHE A 125 -4.05 -7.92 13.24
N PRO A 126 -5.21 -7.54 12.65
CA PRO A 126 -5.57 -7.95 11.30
C PRO A 126 -4.62 -7.33 10.27
N ARG A 127 -3.94 -8.15 9.47
CA ARG A 127 -2.87 -7.69 8.59
C ARG A 127 -2.71 -8.47 7.29
N ALA A 128 -1.88 -7.95 6.40
CA ALA A 128 -1.39 -8.70 5.25
C ALA A 128 -0.44 -9.83 5.68
N LYS A 129 -0.42 -10.93 4.93
CA LYS A 129 0.56 -12.02 5.07
C LYS A 129 2.00 -11.50 5.01
N GLN A 130 2.27 -10.52 4.15
CA GLN A 130 3.58 -9.91 3.92
C GLN A 130 3.90 -8.73 4.86
N SER A 131 3.12 -8.48 5.90
CA SER A 131 3.35 -7.37 6.84
C SER A 131 4.69 -7.52 7.58
N LYS A 132 5.40 -6.41 7.75
CA LYS A 132 6.65 -6.34 8.53
C LYS A 132 6.46 -6.46 10.04
N LYS A 133 5.22 -6.39 10.54
CA LYS A 133 4.86 -6.48 11.97
C LYS A 133 5.56 -5.46 12.88
N SER A 134 5.93 -4.30 12.36
CA SER A 134 6.76 -3.32 13.06
C SER A 134 6.19 -2.85 14.40
N ILE A 135 4.86 -2.67 14.51
CA ILE A 135 4.19 -2.30 15.78
C ILE A 135 4.12 -3.51 16.73
N GLN A 136 3.72 -4.67 16.23
CA GLN A 136 3.56 -5.90 17.04
C GLN A 136 4.88 -6.29 17.71
N GLN A 137 6.00 -6.21 16.99
CA GLN A 137 7.33 -6.50 17.54
C GLN A 137 7.70 -5.59 18.71
N GLN A 138 7.28 -4.34 18.69
CA GLN A 138 7.54 -3.38 19.76
C GLN A 138 6.59 -3.56 20.97
N LEU A 139 5.42 -4.13 20.74
CA LEU A 139 4.39 -4.29 21.76
C LEU A 139 4.39 -5.67 22.44
N SER A 140 5.09 -6.65 21.90
CA SER A 140 5.05 -8.05 22.37
C SER A 140 5.53 -8.26 23.81
N SER A 141 6.29 -7.31 24.37
CA SER A 141 6.74 -7.35 25.77
C SER A 141 5.74 -6.73 26.76
N VAL A 142 4.75 -5.97 26.28
CA VAL A 142 3.84 -5.19 27.14
C VAL A 142 2.37 -5.58 27.00
N LEU A 143 1.99 -6.33 25.96
CA LEU A 143 0.63 -6.82 25.72
C LEU A 143 0.62 -8.19 25.04
N THR A 144 -0.50 -8.90 25.09
CA THR A 144 -0.66 -10.17 24.37
C THR A 144 -1.00 -9.89 22.92
N VAL A 145 -0.03 -10.11 22.02
CA VAL A 145 -0.18 -9.92 20.56
C VAL A 145 -0.83 -11.16 19.95
N ILE A 146 -1.97 -10.97 19.29
CA ILE A 146 -2.64 -11.98 18.48
C ILE A 146 -2.52 -11.58 17.01
N ASP A 147 -1.71 -12.34 16.27
CA ASP A 147 -1.40 -12.07 14.87
C ASP A 147 -2.46 -12.72 13.98
N LEU A 148 -3.17 -11.92 13.17
CA LEU A 148 -4.23 -12.40 12.30
C LEU A 148 -3.99 -12.02 10.85
N ILE A 149 -3.69 -13.00 10.01
CA ILE A 149 -3.59 -12.80 8.56
C ILE A 149 -5.01 -12.79 7.98
N VAL A 150 -5.41 -11.69 7.37
CA VAL A 150 -6.76 -11.54 6.79
C VAL A 150 -6.72 -11.33 5.27
N TYR A 151 -5.56 -11.03 4.70
CA TYR A 151 -5.36 -10.92 3.26
C TYR A 151 -3.90 -11.13 2.86
N GLU A 152 -3.68 -11.35 1.58
CA GLU A 152 -2.35 -11.37 1.00
C GLU A 152 -2.29 -10.55 -0.29
N ASN A 153 -1.08 -10.13 -0.62
CA ASN A 153 -0.77 -9.48 -1.88
C ASN A 153 -0.29 -10.55 -2.86
N ARG A 154 -0.89 -10.62 -4.04
CA ARG A 154 -0.49 -11.54 -5.11
C ARG A 154 -0.15 -10.77 -6.37
N PRO A 155 0.76 -11.28 -7.21
CA PRO A 155 0.83 -10.84 -8.59
C PRO A 155 -0.52 -11.08 -9.27
N LYS A 156 -0.98 -10.13 -10.07
CA LYS A 156 -2.12 -10.38 -10.96
C LYS A 156 -1.77 -11.47 -11.96
N SER A 157 -2.71 -12.36 -12.25
CA SER A 157 -2.55 -13.47 -13.19
C SER A 157 -2.41 -12.99 -14.65
N GLN A 158 -3.19 -11.98 -15.00
CA GLN A 158 -3.19 -11.36 -16.32
C GLN A 158 -2.88 -9.87 -16.20
N ILE A 159 -1.84 -9.44 -16.89
CA ILE A 159 -1.43 -8.04 -16.98
C ILE A 159 -0.98 -7.83 -18.42
N GLU A 160 -1.64 -6.91 -19.09
CA GLU A 160 -1.21 -6.40 -20.39
C GLU A 160 -0.65 -5.00 -20.20
N ILE A 161 0.66 -4.88 -20.42
CA ILE A 161 1.33 -3.58 -20.33
C ILE A 161 1.58 -3.11 -21.76
N PRO A 162 1.01 -1.97 -22.15
CA PRO A 162 1.26 -1.43 -23.49
C PRO A 162 2.74 -1.09 -23.65
N GLU A 163 3.24 -1.11 -24.87
CA GLU A 163 4.57 -0.62 -25.15
C GLU A 163 4.70 0.84 -24.73
N THR A 164 5.69 1.15 -23.90
CA THR A 164 5.87 2.48 -23.28
C THR A 164 7.34 2.90 -23.29
N ASP A 165 7.56 4.21 -23.27
CA ASP A 165 8.89 4.81 -23.24
C ASP A 165 9.38 5.01 -21.81
N ILE A 166 8.45 5.22 -20.86
CA ILE A 166 8.75 5.46 -19.44
C ILE A 166 7.94 4.53 -18.56
N LEU A 167 8.63 3.88 -17.62
CA LEU A 167 8.07 2.99 -16.61
C LEU A 167 8.19 3.65 -15.24
N VAL A 168 7.06 3.80 -14.53
CA VAL A 168 7.00 4.43 -13.21
C VAL A 168 6.58 3.41 -12.16
N PHE A 169 7.50 3.09 -11.25
CA PHE A 169 7.26 2.11 -10.19
C PHE A 169 6.88 2.76 -8.87
N THR A 170 5.72 2.39 -8.34
CA THR A 170 5.17 2.93 -7.09
C THR A 170 5.42 2.03 -5.87
N SER A 171 6.00 0.85 -6.07
CA SER A 171 6.40 -0.05 -4.97
C SER A 171 7.47 -1.05 -5.39
N PRO A 172 8.28 -1.55 -4.44
CA PRO A 172 9.26 -2.61 -4.69
C PRO A 172 8.62 -3.89 -5.23
N MET A 173 7.42 -4.23 -4.77
CA MET A 173 6.72 -5.44 -5.20
C MET A 173 6.28 -5.34 -6.67
N ASN A 174 5.76 -4.20 -7.09
CA ASN A 174 5.43 -3.97 -8.50
C ASN A 174 6.68 -4.07 -9.39
N ALA A 175 7.82 -3.53 -8.96
CA ALA A 175 9.09 -3.66 -9.69
C ALA A 175 9.50 -5.13 -9.86
N ARG A 176 9.50 -5.91 -8.78
CA ARG A 176 9.82 -7.35 -8.84
C ARG A 176 8.87 -8.13 -9.76
N ILE A 177 7.57 -7.83 -9.70
CA ILE A 177 6.57 -8.52 -10.53
C ILE A 177 6.80 -8.19 -12.01
N TYR A 178 7.03 -6.92 -12.32
CA TYR A 178 7.30 -6.48 -13.69
C TYR A 178 8.50 -7.22 -14.27
N PHE A 179 9.66 -7.10 -13.63
CA PHE A 179 10.93 -7.63 -14.14
C PHE A 179 11.09 -9.17 -14.01
N LYS A 180 10.11 -9.85 -13.42
CA LYS A 180 9.98 -11.32 -13.58
C LYS A 180 9.36 -11.73 -14.90
N LYS A 181 8.63 -10.84 -15.57
CA LYS A 181 7.86 -11.15 -16.78
C LYS A 181 8.34 -10.38 -18.02
N TYR A 182 8.90 -9.18 -17.81
CA TYR A 182 9.27 -8.28 -18.89
C TYR A 182 10.72 -7.83 -18.73
N ASP A 183 11.45 -7.79 -19.81
CA ASP A 183 12.78 -7.21 -19.87
C ASP A 183 12.70 -5.70 -20.10
N LEU A 184 13.71 -4.96 -19.61
CA LEU A 184 13.85 -3.54 -19.89
C LEU A 184 14.42 -3.34 -21.30
N LYS A 185 13.73 -2.59 -22.14
CA LYS A 185 14.25 -2.17 -23.44
C LYS A 185 15.28 -1.05 -23.24
N SER A 186 16.32 -1.01 -24.08
CA SER A 186 17.39 -0.01 -23.98
C SER A 186 16.89 1.46 -24.07
N SER A 187 15.79 1.67 -24.81
CA SER A 187 15.16 2.98 -24.95
C SER A 187 14.28 3.39 -23.77
N GLN A 188 13.90 2.45 -22.89
CA GLN A 188 13.01 2.75 -21.80
C GLN A 188 13.73 3.45 -20.64
N LYS A 189 13.07 4.46 -20.07
CA LYS A 189 13.51 5.13 -18.84
C LYS A 189 12.67 4.62 -17.65
N VAL A 190 13.30 4.52 -16.48
CA VAL A 190 12.66 3.97 -15.28
C VAL A 190 12.67 5.01 -14.16
N ILE A 191 11.51 5.22 -13.55
CA ILE A 191 11.32 6.11 -12.40
C ILE A 191 10.82 5.31 -11.20
N ALA A 192 11.38 5.58 -10.04
CA ALA A 192 10.93 5.06 -8.75
C ALA A 192 10.26 6.16 -7.92
N ILE A 193 9.17 5.85 -7.25
CA ILE A 193 8.46 6.79 -6.35
C ILE A 193 9.32 7.27 -5.17
N GLY A 194 10.30 6.48 -4.76
CA GLY A 194 11.17 6.80 -3.62
C GLY A 194 12.29 5.77 -3.47
N HIS A 195 13.21 6.05 -2.55
CA HIS A 195 14.45 5.27 -2.37
C HIS A 195 14.22 3.77 -2.14
N THR A 196 13.19 3.37 -1.40
CA THR A 196 12.90 1.94 -1.17
C THR A 196 12.62 1.20 -2.48
N THR A 197 11.88 1.82 -3.40
CA THR A 197 11.60 1.26 -4.73
C THR A 197 12.82 1.35 -5.64
N GLY A 198 13.53 2.48 -5.62
CA GLY A 198 14.76 2.67 -6.40
C GLY A 198 15.85 1.66 -6.04
N ASN A 199 16.08 1.45 -4.75
CA ASN A 199 17.04 0.44 -4.28
C ASN A 199 16.66 -0.98 -4.68
N GLU A 200 15.37 -1.30 -4.74
CA GLU A 200 14.91 -2.61 -5.23
C GLU A 200 15.19 -2.78 -6.73
N LEU A 201 14.97 -1.73 -7.52
CA LEU A 201 15.32 -1.72 -8.95
C LEU A 201 16.81 -1.90 -9.16
N LEU A 202 17.66 -1.20 -8.41
CA LEU A 202 19.12 -1.36 -8.48
C LEU A 202 19.58 -2.78 -8.15
N LYS A 203 18.96 -3.45 -7.16
CA LYS A 203 19.29 -4.84 -6.80
C LYS A 203 19.05 -5.83 -7.93
N ILE A 204 18.11 -5.54 -8.82
CA ILE A 204 17.83 -6.36 -10.00
C ILE A 204 18.49 -5.82 -11.27
N GLY A 205 19.48 -4.93 -11.13
CA GLY A 205 20.28 -4.41 -12.24
C GLY A 205 19.63 -3.28 -13.06
N VAL A 206 18.53 -2.70 -12.58
CA VAL A 206 17.78 -1.67 -13.30
C VAL A 206 18.13 -0.28 -12.81
N GLN A 207 18.79 0.52 -13.66
CA GLN A 207 19.05 1.94 -13.41
C GLN A 207 17.74 2.73 -13.40
N ASN A 208 17.60 3.67 -12.46
CA ASN A 208 16.37 4.42 -12.31
C ASN A 208 16.60 5.82 -11.75
N VAL A 209 15.65 6.72 -12.02
CA VAL A 209 15.54 8.04 -11.40
C VAL A 209 14.59 7.93 -10.22
N VAL A 210 14.98 8.44 -9.06
CA VAL A 210 14.12 8.49 -7.88
C VAL A 210 13.42 9.85 -7.82
N ALA A 211 12.08 9.86 -7.70
CA ALA A 211 11.32 11.09 -7.55
C ALA A 211 11.76 11.86 -6.29
N LYS A 212 11.87 13.19 -6.39
CA LYS A 212 12.27 14.09 -5.28
C LYS A 212 11.33 13.99 -4.08
N HIS A 213 10.05 13.75 -4.35
CA HIS A 213 9.02 13.55 -3.33
C HIS A 213 8.16 12.32 -3.67
N PRO A 214 7.79 11.47 -2.69
CA PRO A 214 6.99 10.26 -2.93
C PRO A 214 5.49 10.63 -3.08
N SER A 215 5.17 11.39 -4.11
CA SER A 215 3.84 11.92 -4.41
C SER A 215 3.55 11.89 -5.91
N GLU A 216 2.28 12.04 -6.30
CA GLU A 216 1.90 12.16 -7.71
C GLU A 216 2.60 13.33 -8.40
N ARG A 217 2.73 14.45 -7.68
CA ARG A 217 3.44 15.62 -8.19
C ARG A 217 4.91 15.30 -8.43
N GLY A 218 5.61 14.72 -7.46
CA GLY A 218 7.02 14.36 -7.59
C GLY A 218 7.26 13.35 -8.71
N LEU A 219 6.33 12.40 -8.94
CA LEU A 219 6.40 11.49 -10.07
C LEU A 219 6.19 12.19 -11.42
N ALA A 220 5.22 13.11 -11.51
CA ALA A 220 5.00 13.88 -12.73
C ALA A 220 6.21 14.77 -13.07
N GLU A 221 6.78 15.45 -12.07
CA GLU A 221 8.00 16.24 -12.21
C GLU A 221 9.17 15.38 -12.71
N ALA A 222 9.38 14.19 -12.15
CA ALA A 222 10.42 13.27 -12.56
C ALA A 222 10.24 12.80 -14.03
N VAL A 223 9.02 12.57 -14.49
CA VAL A 223 8.73 12.25 -15.88
C VAL A 223 9.08 13.42 -16.79
N LEU A 224 8.71 14.65 -16.42
CA LEU A 224 8.96 15.85 -17.21
C LEU A 224 10.45 16.23 -17.29
N GLU A 225 11.25 15.88 -16.27
CA GLU A 225 12.70 16.10 -16.24
C GLU A 225 13.49 15.10 -17.12
N ILE A 226 12.89 13.95 -17.46
CA ILE A 226 13.55 12.97 -18.34
C ILE A 226 13.56 13.51 -19.77
N LYS A 227 14.77 13.76 -20.30
CA LYS A 227 14.94 14.00 -21.73
C LYS A 227 14.73 12.68 -22.47
N ILE A 228 13.68 12.61 -23.25
CA ILE A 228 13.45 11.50 -24.15
C ILE A 228 14.34 11.78 -25.37
N GLU A 229 15.39 11.00 -25.53
CA GLU A 229 16.22 11.04 -26.71
C GLU A 229 15.36 10.63 -27.90
N SER A 230 15.20 11.57 -28.81
CA SER A 230 14.44 11.40 -30.05
C SER A 230 15.24 10.60 -31.10
#